data_d845fd28e9e70156d4287fa49c378c79
#
_entry.id   d845fd28e9e70156d4287fa49c378c79
#
_cell.length_a   1.000
_cell.length_b   1.000
_cell.length_c   1.000
_cell.angle_alpha   90.00
_cell.angle_beta   90.00
_cell.angle_gamma   90.00
#
_symmetry.space_group_name_H-M   'P 1'
#
loop_
_entity.id
_entity.type
_entity.pdbx_description
1 polymer ?
#
loop_
_entity_poly.entity_id
_entity_poly.type
_entity_poly.pdbx_seq_one_letter_code
_entity_poly.pdbx_strand_id
1 'polypeptide(L)'
;IVCTTDTRVEKDNIIDYINYPSRIFPIGRLDKPSEGLILLTNDGDIVNKILRARNKHEKEYIVTVNKPVTAEFIERMANGVPILDTMTRKCEVEQIHKKQFRIVLTQGLNRQIRRMCEYLDYRVVKLKRIRIMNIELNLGVGKYRDLTKKELSELNRLLLDSKKHLS
;
A
#
# COMPACT_ATOMS: atom_id res chain seq x y z
N ILE A 1 12.60 -4.95 -1.89
CA ILE A 1 12.63 -4.75 -3.35
C ILE A 1 12.17 -3.35 -3.66
N VAL A 2 12.95 -2.61 -4.44
CA VAL A 2 12.59 -1.28 -4.89
C VAL A 2 11.77 -1.38 -6.18
N CYS A 3 10.64 -0.71 -6.21
CA CYS A 3 9.72 -0.75 -7.34
C CYS A 3 10.14 0.30 -8.37
N THR A 4 10.99 -0.07 -9.30
CA THR A 4 11.39 0.81 -10.40
C THR A 4 11.62 0.00 -11.67
N THR A 5 11.37 0.61 -12.81
CA THR A 5 11.67 0.03 -14.10
C THR A 5 13.02 0.49 -14.66
N ASP A 6 13.70 1.41 -13.97
CA ASP A 6 15.00 1.91 -14.42
C ASP A 6 16.12 1.07 -13.81
N THR A 7 16.56 0.05 -14.53
CA THR A 7 17.61 -0.87 -14.12
C THR A 7 18.96 -0.20 -13.95
N ARG A 8 19.17 0.98 -14.55
CA ARG A 8 20.41 1.74 -14.43
C ARG A 8 20.52 2.39 -13.04
N VAL A 9 19.36 2.68 -12.42
CA VAL A 9 19.29 3.32 -11.10
C VAL A 9 19.23 2.29 -10.00
N GLU A 10 18.42 1.22 -10.18
CA GLU A 10 18.23 0.18 -9.18
C GLU A 10 18.47 -1.20 -9.78
N LYS A 11 19.54 -1.87 -9.35
CA LYS A 11 19.90 -3.19 -9.85
C LYS A 11 18.92 -4.28 -9.42
N ASP A 12 18.34 -4.14 -8.22
CA ASP A 12 17.45 -5.14 -7.63
C ASP A 12 15.99 -4.74 -7.75
N ASN A 13 15.58 -4.22 -8.92
CA ASN A 13 14.18 -3.85 -9.10
C ASN A 13 13.32 -5.08 -9.40
N ILE A 14 12.03 -4.97 -9.07
CA ILE A 14 11.09 -6.09 -9.18
C ILE A 14 10.82 -6.51 -10.63
N ILE A 15 10.95 -5.61 -11.59
CA ILE A 15 10.72 -5.93 -13.00
C ILE A 15 11.76 -6.92 -13.50
N ASP A 16 13.04 -6.69 -13.19
CA ASP A 16 14.11 -7.60 -13.56
C ASP A 16 14.01 -8.93 -12.81
N TYR A 17 13.64 -8.88 -11.54
CA TYR A 17 13.51 -10.07 -10.70
C TYR A 17 12.45 -11.03 -11.25
N ILE A 18 11.28 -10.52 -11.62
CA ILE A 18 10.17 -11.34 -12.11
C ILE A 18 10.45 -11.85 -13.52
N ASN A 19 11.10 -11.05 -14.36
CA ASN A 19 11.42 -11.42 -15.76
C ASN A 19 10.20 -11.93 -16.51
N TYR A 20 9.09 -11.16 -16.43
CA TYR A 20 7.84 -11.50 -17.11
C TYR A 20 7.98 -11.34 -18.63
N PRO A 21 7.36 -12.24 -19.44
CA PRO A 21 7.56 -12.23 -20.90
C PRO A 21 7.09 -10.97 -21.63
N SER A 22 6.18 -10.19 -21.04
CA SER A 22 5.73 -8.93 -21.59
C SER A 22 6.30 -7.76 -20.80
N ARG A 23 6.37 -6.58 -21.43
CA ARG A 23 6.76 -5.37 -20.70
C ARG A 23 5.66 -5.02 -19.70
N ILE A 24 6.04 -4.96 -18.42
CA ILE A 24 5.15 -4.59 -17.32
C ILE A 24 5.80 -3.49 -16.49
N PHE A 25 4.98 -2.79 -15.71
CA PHE A 25 5.45 -1.78 -14.77
C PHE A 25 4.60 -1.78 -13.51
N PRO A 26 5.17 -1.35 -12.38
CA PRO A 26 4.46 -1.42 -11.10
C PRO A 26 3.40 -0.35 -10.98
N ILE A 27 2.35 -0.66 -10.22
CA ILE A 27 1.32 0.29 -9.83
C ILE A 27 1.71 0.81 -8.44
N GLY A 28 2.34 1.98 -8.41
CA GLY A 28 2.85 2.57 -7.18
C GLY A 28 4.16 1.97 -6.72
N ARG A 29 4.50 2.23 -5.48
CA ARG A 29 5.79 1.86 -4.88
C ARG A 29 5.61 1.34 -3.47
N LEU A 30 6.58 0.54 -3.05
CA LEU A 30 6.82 0.23 -1.64
C LEU A 30 8.18 0.80 -1.29
N ASP A 31 8.32 1.37 -0.10
CA ASP A 31 9.62 1.82 0.40
C ASP A 31 10.56 0.63 0.49
N LYS A 32 11.85 0.89 0.29
CA LYS A 32 12.86 -0.18 0.26
C LYS A 32 12.78 -1.12 1.47
N PRO A 33 12.60 -0.64 2.71
CA PRO A 33 12.46 -1.53 3.88
C PRO A 33 11.06 -2.11 4.06
N SER A 34 10.10 -1.78 3.21
CA SER A 34 8.73 -2.32 3.28
C SER A 34 8.61 -3.56 2.41
N GLU A 35 7.62 -4.40 2.72
CA GLU A 35 7.34 -5.62 1.95
C GLU A 35 5.85 -5.74 1.66
N GLY A 36 5.47 -6.74 0.89
CA GLY A 36 4.08 -7.08 0.66
C GLY A 36 3.65 -6.97 -0.78
N LEU A 37 2.34 -6.83 -0.97
CA LEU A 37 1.71 -6.86 -2.26
C LEU A 37 2.07 -5.64 -3.11
N ILE A 38 2.43 -5.91 -4.36
CA ILE A 38 2.55 -4.88 -5.38
C ILE A 38 1.89 -5.40 -6.65
N LEU A 39 1.13 -4.54 -7.31
CA LEU A 39 0.48 -4.88 -8.57
C LEU A 39 1.34 -4.40 -9.74
N LEU A 40 1.39 -5.21 -10.79
CA LEU A 40 2.11 -4.91 -12.01
C LEU A 40 1.15 -5.00 -13.19
N THR A 41 1.31 -4.13 -14.17
CA THR A 41 0.42 -4.07 -15.33
C THR A 41 1.16 -3.66 -16.58
N ASN A 42 0.59 -3.97 -17.74
CA ASN A 42 1.02 -3.44 -19.02
C ASN A 42 0.12 -2.28 -19.51
N ASP A 43 -0.86 -1.88 -18.71
CA ASP A 43 -1.82 -0.81 -19.04
C ASP A 43 -1.55 0.43 -18.18
N GLY A 44 -0.98 1.47 -18.80
CA GLY A 44 -0.64 2.71 -18.09
C GLY A 44 -1.84 3.48 -17.54
N ASP A 45 -3.00 3.37 -18.18
CA ASP A 45 -4.19 4.10 -17.72
C ASP A 45 -4.67 3.60 -16.37
N ILE A 46 -4.58 2.30 -16.12
CA ILE A 46 -5.03 1.72 -14.86
C ILE A 46 -4.15 2.15 -13.69
N VAL A 47 -2.87 2.42 -13.94
CA VAL A 47 -1.95 2.91 -12.92
C VAL A 47 -2.47 4.21 -12.31
N ASN A 48 -2.80 5.17 -13.16
CA ASN A 48 -3.29 6.46 -12.72
C ASN A 48 -4.62 6.36 -11.97
N LYS A 49 -5.51 5.51 -12.44
CA LYS A 49 -6.82 5.30 -11.81
C LYS A 49 -6.68 4.76 -10.39
N ILE A 50 -5.78 3.81 -10.17
CA ILE A 50 -5.58 3.19 -8.86
C ILE A 50 -4.85 4.14 -7.90
N LEU A 51 -3.88 4.91 -8.40
CA LEU A 51 -3.03 5.75 -7.56
C LEU A 51 -3.67 7.06 -7.10
N ARG A 52 -4.75 7.51 -7.72
CA ARG A 52 -5.38 8.78 -7.35
C ARG A 52 -5.98 8.71 -5.95
N ALA A 53 -5.46 9.53 -5.04
CA ALA A 53 -5.92 9.59 -3.66
C ALA A 53 -7.40 9.99 -3.55
N ARG A 54 -7.87 10.87 -4.42
CA ARG A 54 -9.28 11.32 -4.45
C ARG A 54 -10.26 10.20 -4.78
N ASN A 55 -9.78 9.09 -5.37
CA ASN A 55 -10.60 7.92 -5.68
C ASN A 55 -10.89 7.08 -4.44
N LYS A 56 -10.20 7.34 -3.33
CA LYS A 56 -10.39 6.68 -2.03
C LYS A 56 -10.25 5.15 -2.11
N HIS A 57 -9.30 4.68 -2.92
CA HIS A 57 -9.01 3.26 -3.03
C HIS A 57 -8.24 2.78 -1.80
N GLU A 58 -8.77 1.76 -1.13
CA GLU A 58 -8.19 1.25 0.10
C GLU A 58 -6.95 0.41 -0.12
N LYS A 59 -5.98 0.58 0.78
CA LYS A 59 -4.81 -0.29 0.90
C LYS A 59 -4.68 -0.67 2.37
N GLU A 60 -4.40 -1.92 2.62
CA GLU A 60 -4.35 -2.46 3.98
C GLU A 60 -2.96 -2.96 4.30
N TYR A 61 -2.50 -2.64 5.54
CA TYR A 61 -1.15 -2.94 5.99
C TYR A 61 -1.15 -3.60 7.35
N ILE A 62 -0.16 -4.47 7.57
CA ILE A 62 0.19 -4.97 8.91
C ILE A 62 1.49 -4.29 9.30
N VAL A 63 1.49 -3.63 10.44
CA VAL A 63 2.62 -2.82 10.91
C VAL A 63 3.11 -3.33 12.25
N THR A 64 4.41 -3.62 12.34
CA THR A 64 5.07 -3.98 13.57
C THR A 64 5.90 -2.78 14.04
N VAL A 65 5.77 -2.41 15.30
CA VAL A 65 6.45 -1.26 15.89
C VAL A 65 7.37 -1.67 17.04
N ASN A 66 8.20 -0.73 17.49
CA ASN A 66 9.27 -1.01 18.44
C ASN A 66 8.83 -1.09 19.90
N LYS A 67 7.60 -0.72 20.21
CA LYS A 67 7.08 -0.74 21.59
C LYS A 67 5.58 -1.05 21.62
N PRO A 68 5.03 -1.37 22.79
CA PRO A 68 3.62 -1.80 22.88
C PRO A 68 2.65 -0.75 22.33
N VAL A 69 1.69 -1.24 21.55
CA VAL A 69 0.59 -0.43 21.00
C VAL A 69 -0.44 -0.21 22.10
N THR A 70 -0.86 1.04 22.29
CA THR A 70 -1.85 1.42 23.30
C THR A 70 -3.16 1.81 22.66
N ALA A 71 -4.24 1.84 23.45
CA ALA A 71 -5.54 2.31 22.97
C ALA A 71 -5.46 3.76 22.49
N GLU A 72 -4.69 4.60 23.18
CA GLU A 72 -4.46 5.99 22.80
C GLU A 72 -3.76 6.08 21.43
N PHE A 73 -2.73 5.26 21.21
CA PHE A 73 -2.02 5.21 19.92
C PHE A 73 -3.00 4.87 18.78
N ILE A 74 -3.81 3.83 18.98
CA ILE A 74 -4.80 3.39 17.97
C ILE A 74 -5.78 4.53 17.66
N GLU A 75 -6.32 5.16 18.69
CA GLU A 75 -7.27 6.25 18.54
C GLU A 75 -6.67 7.44 17.78
N ARG A 76 -5.45 7.84 18.14
CA ARG A 76 -4.78 8.97 17.48
C ARG A 76 -4.44 8.66 16.02
N MET A 77 -3.98 7.43 15.74
CA MET A 77 -3.72 7.00 14.37
C MET A 77 -4.99 7.03 13.52
N ALA A 78 -6.10 6.56 14.08
CA ALA A 78 -7.38 6.48 13.37
C ALA A 78 -7.99 7.85 13.09
N ASN A 79 -7.82 8.81 13.99
CA ASN A 79 -8.43 10.13 13.87
C ASN A 79 -7.65 11.12 13.01
N GLY A 80 -6.42 10.78 12.65
CA GLY A 80 -5.56 11.63 11.83
C GLY A 80 -4.37 12.17 12.60
N VAL A 81 -3.24 12.25 11.91
CA VAL A 81 -1.95 12.67 12.48
C VAL A 81 -1.35 13.73 11.57
N PRO A 82 -0.79 14.82 12.10
CA PRO A 82 -0.15 15.83 11.26
C PRO A 82 1.20 15.31 10.74
N ILE A 83 1.32 15.25 9.42
CA ILE A 83 2.56 14.90 8.72
C ILE A 83 2.66 15.75 7.46
N LEU A 84 3.87 16.04 6.98
CA LEU A 84 4.11 16.71 5.69
C LEU A 84 3.23 17.96 5.51
N ASP A 85 3.07 18.75 6.56
CA ASP A 85 2.26 19.99 6.56
C ASP A 85 0.78 19.78 6.25
N THR A 86 0.26 18.57 6.51
CA THR A 86 -1.16 18.25 6.35
C THR A 86 -1.61 17.32 7.48
N MET A 87 -2.89 17.09 7.55
CA MET A 87 -3.49 16.14 8.48
C MET A 87 -3.91 14.89 7.72
N THR A 88 -3.50 13.70 8.18
CA THR A 88 -3.94 12.47 7.53
C THR A 88 -5.45 12.27 7.68
N ARG A 89 -6.06 11.59 6.72
CA ARG A 89 -7.49 11.28 6.77
C ARG A 89 -7.78 10.29 7.89
N LYS A 90 -8.99 10.32 8.41
CA LYS A 90 -9.46 9.28 9.33
C LYS A 90 -9.34 7.94 8.63
N CYS A 91 -8.94 6.93 9.38
CA CYS A 91 -8.72 5.59 8.83
C CYS A 91 -9.06 4.53 9.88
N GLU A 92 -9.19 3.28 9.39
CA GLU A 92 -9.45 2.13 10.26
C GLU A 92 -8.13 1.61 10.81
N VAL A 93 -8.01 1.51 12.13
CA VAL A 93 -6.82 1.00 12.80
C VAL A 93 -7.25 0.02 13.88
N GLU A 94 -6.63 -1.17 13.90
CA GLU A 94 -6.96 -2.23 14.84
C GLU A 94 -5.70 -2.87 15.37
N GLN A 95 -5.61 -3.04 16.68
CA GLN A 95 -4.50 -3.75 17.30
C GLN A 95 -4.64 -5.25 17.05
N ILE A 96 -3.56 -5.90 16.61
CA ILE A 96 -3.52 -7.34 16.33
C ILE A 96 -2.76 -8.07 17.43
N HIS A 97 -1.57 -7.56 17.76
CA HIS A 97 -0.68 -8.11 18.78
C HIS A 97 -0.12 -6.96 19.62
N LYS A 98 0.65 -7.30 20.66
CA LYS A 98 1.23 -6.31 21.58
C LYS A 98 1.95 -5.17 20.85
N LYS A 99 2.72 -5.47 19.81
CA LYS A 99 3.50 -4.48 19.05
C LYS A 99 3.10 -4.44 17.58
N GLN A 100 1.87 -4.82 17.26
CA GLN A 100 1.43 -4.94 15.86
C GLN A 100 0.01 -4.43 15.70
N PHE A 101 -0.25 -3.71 14.62
CA PHE A 101 -1.58 -3.23 14.28
C PHE A 101 -1.85 -3.35 12.78
N ARG A 102 -3.13 -3.35 12.44
CA ARG A 102 -3.62 -3.32 11.07
C ARG A 102 -4.15 -1.93 10.79
N ILE A 103 -3.84 -1.38 9.62
CA ILE A 103 -4.31 -0.07 9.21
C ILE A 103 -4.78 -0.10 7.75
N VAL A 104 -5.92 0.55 7.48
CA VAL A 104 -6.48 0.68 6.13
C VAL A 104 -6.43 2.15 5.73
N LEU A 105 -5.69 2.46 4.66
CA LEU A 105 -5.52 3.83 4.18
C LEU A 105 -6.17 4.03 2.81
N THR A 106 -6.72 5.22 2.61
CA THR A 106 -7.20 5.67 1.30
C THR A 106 -6.28 6.73 0.70
N GLN A 107 -5.21 7.08 1.40
CA GLN A 107 -4.19 8.04 0.95
C GLN A 107 -2.87 7.32 0.69
N GLY A 108 -2.03 7.93 -0.15
CA GLY A 108 -0.69 7.43 -0.41
C GLY A 108 0.37 8.51 -0.25
N LEU A 109 0.39 9.19 0.88
CA LEU A 109 1.40 10.20 1.16
C LEU A 109 2.77 9.55 1.35
N ASN A 110 3.83 10.28 1.02
CA ASN A 110 5.20 9.78 1.13
C ASN A 110 5.48 9.23 2.52
N ARG A 111 5.83 7.94 2.61
CA ARG A 111 6.16 7.23 3.85
C ARG A 111 5.13 7.49 4.97
N GLN A 112 3.86 7.53 4.59
CA GLN A 112 2.78 7.98 5.48
C GLN A 112 2.73 7.24 6.83
N ILE A 113 2.71 5.91 6.81
CA ILE A 113 2.59 5.13 8.05
C ILE A 113 3.81 5.35 8.95
N ARG A 114 5.00 5.39 8.35
CA ARG A 114 6.24 5.62 9.12
C ARG A 114 6.24 6.99 9.77
N ARG A 115 5.81 8.02 9.04
CA ARG A 115 5.74 9.39 9.57
C ARG A 115 4.68 9.53 10.66
N MET A 116 3.52 8.86 10.49
CA MET A 116 2.46 8.85 11.52
C MET A 116 2.96 8.23 12.81
N CYS A 117 3.64 7.09 12.71
CA CYS A 117 4.20 6.42 13.88
C CYS A 117 5.27 7.28 14.55
N GLU A 118 6.17 7.87 13.79
CA GLU A 118 7.24 8.73 14.32
C GLU A 118 6.67 9.94 15.06
N TYR A 119 5.59 10.53 14.54
CA TYR A 119 4.92 11.65 15.22
C TYR A 119 4.43 11.26 16.61
N LEU A 120 3.98 10.02 16.77
CA LEU A 120 3.49 9.50 18.04
C LEU A 120 4.58 8.82 18.86
N ASP A 121 5.85 9.02 18.49
CA ASP A 121 7.03 8.49 19.17
C ASP A 121 7.14 6.97 19.10
N TYR A 122 6.75 6.41 17.96
CA TYR A 122 6.91 5.00 17.63
C TYR A 122 7.79 4.86 16.40
N ARG A 123 8.48 3.73 16.29
CA ARG A 123 9.27 3.41 15.11
C ARG A 123 8.74 2.13 14.47
N VAL A 124 8.56 2.16 13.16
CA VAL A 124 8.14 0.97 12.39
C VAL A 124 9.32 0.02 12.26
N VAL A 125 9.14 -1.21 12.72
CA VAL A 125 10.13 -2.29 12.60
C VAL A 125 9.88 -3.09 11.33
N LYS A 126 8.59 -3.35 11.01
CA LYS A 126 8.20 -4.10 9.82
C LYS A 126 6.90 -3.53 9.27
N LEU A 127 6.83 -3.37 7.97
CA LEU A 127 5.64 -2.85 7.27
C LEU A 127 5.34 -3.76 6.09
N LYS A 128 4.15 -4.36 6.09
CA LYS A 128 3.73 -5.28 5.05
C LYS A 128 2.37 -4.89 4.49
N ARG A 129 2.30 -4.61 3.18
CA ARG A 129 1.02 -4.35 2.52
C ARG A 129 0.38 -5.68 2.15
N ILE A 130 -0.85 -5.91 2.62
CA ILE A 130 -1.55 -7.19 2.45
C ILE A 130 -2.76 -7.10 1.53
N ARG A 131 -3.22 -5.91 1.19
CA ARG A 131 -4.37 -5.74 0.31
C ARG A 131 -4.29 -4.41 -0.44
N ILE A 132 -4.69 -4.45 -1.69
CA ILE A 132 -4.94 -3.25 -2.51
C ILE A 132 -6.33 -3.42 -3.10
N MET A 133 -7.29 -2.57 -2.70
CA MET A 133 -8.69 -2.68 -3.10
C MET A 133 -9.23 -4.07 -2.77
N ASN A 134 -9.63 -4.87 -3.77
CA ASN A 134 -10.15 -6.24 -3.58
C ASN A 134 -9.06 -7.32 -3.70
N ILE A 135 -7.82 -6.94 -4.02
CA ILE A 135 -6.72 -7.90 -4.25
C ILE A 135 -5.97 -8.14 -2.96
N GLU A 136 -6.02 -9.38 -2.46
CA GLU A 136 -5.35 -9.78 -1.23
C GLU A 136 -4.04 -10.50 -1.51
N LEU A 137 -3.08 -10.32 -0.61
CA LEU A 137 -1.79 -11.01 -0.68
C LEU A 137 -1.96 -12.46 -0.22
N ASN A 138 -1.79 -13.39 -1.16
CA ASN A 138 -1.86 -14.83 -0.88
C ASN A 138 -0.66 -15.58 -1.44
N LEU A 139 0.46 -14.87 -1.61
CA LEU A 139 1.70 -15.42 -2.17
C LEU A 139 2.84 -15.26 -1.18
N GLY A 140 3.81 -16.14 -1.26
CA GLY A 140 5.06 -15.99 -0.53
C GLY A 140 5.96 -14.93 -1.15
N VAL A 141 6.96 -14.49 -0.40
CA VAL A 141 7.96 -13.52 -0.85
C VAL A 141 8.64 -14.02 -2.14
N GLY A 142 8.77 -13.12 -3.11
CA GLY A 142 9.42 -13.44 -4.38
C GLY A 142 8.54 -14.17 -5.38
N LYS A 143 7.29 -14.40 -5.07
CA LYS A 143 6.36 -15.09 -5.96
C LYS A 143 5.43 -14.08 -6.66
N TYR A 144 4.94 -14.47 -7.84
CA TYR A 144 3.93 -13.68 -8.55
C TYR A 144 2.90 -14.60 -9.19
N ARG A 145 1.75 -14.04 -9.52
CA ARG A 145 0.69 -14.72 -10.26
C ARG A 145 -0.14 -13.69 -11.02
N ASP A 146 -0.88 -14.17 -12.00
CA ASP A 146 -1.87 -13.34 -12.67
C ASP A 146 -3.11 -13.18 -11.78
N LEU A 147 -3.87 -12.09 -11.98
CA LEU A 147 -5.16 -11.93 -11.34
C LEU A 147 -6.14 -12.93 -11.91
N THR A 148 -7.03 -13.44 -11.05
CA THR A 148 -8.14 -14.27 -11.52
C THR A 148 -9.16 -13.40 -12.27
N LYS A 149 -10.01 -14.03 -13.07
CA LYS A 149 -11.08 -13.31 -13.78
C LYS A 149 -12.01 -12.58 -12.80
N LYS A 150 -12.31 -13.22 -11.67
CA LYS A 150 -13.14 -12.63 -10.63
C LYS A 150 -12.47 -11.40 -10.00
N GLU A 151 -11.19 -11.48 -9.68
CA GLU A 151 -10.42 -10.36 -9.12
C GLU A 151 -10.39 -9.19 -10.10
N LEU A 152 -10.11 -9.45 -11.36
CA LEU A 152 -10.02 -8.41 -12.39
C LEU A 152 -11.38 -7.75 -12.63
N SER A 153 -12.45 -8.54 -12.69
CA SER A 153 -13.81 -8.03 -12.87
C SER A 153 -14.22 -7.11 -11.72
N GLU A 154 -13.98 -7.53 -10.49
CA GLU A 154 -14.29 -6.72 -9.30
C GLU A 154 -13.44 -5.46 -9.24
N LEU A 155 -12.16 -5.55 -9.58
CA LEU A 155 -11.27 -4.39 -9.63
C LEU A 155 -11.78 -3.35 -10.64
N ASN A 156 -12.16 -3.79 -11.82
CA ASN A 156 -12.70 -2.91 -12.85
C ASN A 156 -14.01 -2.25 -12.40
N ARG A 157 -14.88 -3.00 -11.71
CA ARG A 157 -16.12 -2.45 -11.16
C ARG A 157 -15.84 -1.34 -10.14
N LEU A 158 -14.88 -1.56 -9.23
CA LEU A 158 -14.48 -0.57 -8.23
C LEU A 158 -13.89 0.68 -8.88
N LEU A 159 -13.12 0.52 -9.95
CA LEU A 159 -12.55 1.65 -10.68
C LEU A 159 -13.62 2.48 -11.40
N LEU A 160 -14.65 1.83 -11.94
CA LEU A 160 -15.78 2.51 -12.57
C LEU A 160 -16.57 3.32 -11.56
N ASP A 161 -16.88 2.74 -10.40
CA ASP A 161 -17.61 3.42 -9.33
C ASP A 161 -16.84 4.66 -8.88
N SER A 162 -15.52 4.56 -8.70
CA SER A 162 -14.67 5.69 -8.35
C SER A 162 -14.73 6.79 -9.42
N LYS A 163 -14.74 6.42 -10.69
CA LYS A 163 -14.81 7.37 -11.81
C LYS A 163 -16.13 8.14 -11.79
N LYS A 164 -17.24 7.48 -11.46
CA LYS A 164 -18.56 8.14 -11.34
C LYS A 164 -18.57 9.22 -10.27
N HIS A 165 -17.82 9.04 -9.21
CA HIS A 165 -17.74 10.01 -8.11
C HIS A 165 -16.83 11.18 -8.39
N LEU A 166 -16.13 11.18 -9.51
CA LEU A 166 -15.21 12.25 -9.92
C LEU A 166 -15.87 13.32 -10.78
N SER A 167 -17.07 13.07 -11.22
CA SER A 167 -17.80 14.02 -12.07
C SER A 167 -18.41 15.16 -11.29
#